data_9a334c181511998d51fc099b9b392e02
#
_entry.id   9a334c181511998d51fc099b9b392e02
#
_cell.length_a   1.000
_cell.length_b   1.000
_cell.length_c   1.000
_cell.angle_alpha   90.00
_cell.angle_beta   90.00
_cell.angle_gamma   90.00
#
_symmetry.space_group_name_H-M   'P 1'
#
loop_
_entity.id
_entity.type
_entity.pdbx_description
1 polymer ?
#
loop_
_entity_poly.entity_id
_entity_poly.type
_entity_poly.pdbx_seq_one_letter_code
_entity_poly.pdbx_strand_id
1 'polypeptide(L)'
;MSFKSVAALAAKSMAALAAVTGAAALASGPAAAGQTFDAVKAKGFVQCAVNTGLAGFSFPDSQGKWTGLDVDLCKAIAAAMFGDAEKVKFTPTTAQQRFVALQSGEVDVITRNATQTLLRDTSLGFNIAGVNFYDGQGFIVPANSNAKSARDLNGATVCVQPGTTTELNLADYFRKHKMSFKPVLIEKLDELLQAYAAGRCDTYTTDASGLAAVRAGQLAGKGEHTILPERISKEPLGPIVRHGDDQWLDLVKWTLMGMIEAEEMGINSKNVDEMTKSDDPAVKRFLGVTPGFGKAVGVDEKWMYNVIKQVGNYGESYDRHVGPATALTLERGQNALWTNGGLLYAIPFR
;
A
#
# COMPACT_ATOMS: atom_id res chain seq x y z
N MET A 1 -4.28 17.53 -82.19
CA MET A 1 -4.78 16.52 -81.21
C MET A 1 -5.18 17.27 -79.94
N SER A 2 -6.42 17.14 -79.58
CA SER A 2 -7.19 18.05 -78.70
C SER A 2 -6.94 17.83 -77.19
N PHE A 3 -6.80 18.93 -76.46
CA PHE A 3 -6.58 19.06 -75.04
C PHE A 3 -7.79 18.64 -74.16
N LYS A 4 -8.72 17.85 -74.63
CA LYS A 4 -9.96 17.49 -73.96
C LYS A 4 -10.01 16.08 -73.34
N SER A 5 -8.94 15.27 -73.43
CA SER A 5 -8.98 13.86 -73.00
C SER A 5 -8.23 13.57 -71.67
N VAL A 6 -7.62 14.56 -71.05
CA VAL A 6 -6.83 14.33 -69.85
C VAL A 6 -7.60 14.71 -68.51
N ALA A 7 -8.71 15.43 -68.63
CA ALA A 7 -9.48 15.90 -67.49
C ALA A 7 -10.52 14.89 -66.94
N ALA A 8 -10.79 13.78 -67.67
CA ALA A 8 -11.85 12.83 -67.24
C ALA A 8 -11.34 11.62 -66.44
N LEU A 9 -10.01 11.43 -66.35
CA LEU A 9 -9.44 10.30 -65.56
C LEU A 9 -9.05 10.69 -64.13
N ALA A 10 -8.93 11.98 -63.82
CA ALA A 10 -8.54 12.44 -62.47
C ALA A 10 -9.73 12.58 -61.50
N ALA A 11 -10.96 12.55 -62.00
CA ALA A 11 -12.17 12.74 -61.15
C ALA A 11 -12.76 11.44 -60.56
N LYS A 12 -12.30 10.26 -61.03
CA LYS A 12 -12.79 8.96 -60.49
C LYS A 12 -11.91 8.31 -59.42
N SER A 13 -10.71 8.84 -59.19
CA SER A 13 -9.78 8.30 -58.19
C SER A 13 -9.83 9.02 -56.82
N MET A 14 -10.58 10.12 -56.68
CA MET A 14 -10.70 10.85 -55.43
C MET A 14 -11.96 10.53 -54.63
N ALA A 15 -12.88 9.72 -55.18
CA ALA A 15 -14.10 9.32 -54.46
C ALA A 15 -13.98 8.01 -53.66
N ALA A 16 -12.86 7.28 -53.79
CA ALA A 16 -12.66 5.99 -53.11
C ALA A 16 -11.75 6.07 -51.84
N LEU A 17 -11.18 7.26 -51.51
CA LEU A 17 -10.29 7.42 -50.35
C LEU A 17 -10.94 8.15 -49.18
N ALA A 18 -12.21 8.56 -49.27
CA ALA A 18 -12.93 9.27 -48.21
C ALA A 18 -13.85 8.38 -47.36
N ALA A 19 -13.85 7.05 -47.56
CA ALA A 19 -14.78 6.14 -46.87
C ALA A 19 -14.13 5.18 -45.85
N VAL A 20 -12.82 5.33 -45.49
CA VAL A 20 -12.12 4.41 -44.56
C VAL A 20 -11.59 5.14 -43.33
N THR A 21 -11.77 6.45 -43.16
CA THR A 21 -11.32 7.17 -41.94
C THR A 21 -12.45 7.46 -40.92
N GLY A 22 -13.55 6.71 -40.98
CA GLY A 22 -14.76 6.96 -40.17
C GLY A 22 -15.13 5.89 -39.16
N ALA A 23 -14.20 5.08 -38.63
CA ALA A 23 -14.60 4.08 -37.63
C ALA A 23 -13.46 3.69 -36.68
N ALA A 24 -12.84 4.64 -36.00
CA ALA A 24 -12.03 4.36 -34.80
C ALA A 24 -12.05 5.55 -33.85
N ALA A 25 -13.21 6.16 -33.65
CA ALA A 25 -13.49 6.82 -32.38
C ALA A 25 -13.79 5.68 -31.40
N LEU A 26 -12.74 5.07 -30.85
CA LEU A 26 -12.87 4.32 -29.61
C LEU A 26 -13.50 5.28 -28.61
N ALA A 27 -14.78 5.03 -28.32
CA ALA A 27 -15.48 5.67 -27.23
C ALA A 27 -14.71 5.34 -25.95
N SER A 28 -13.76 6.19 -25.58
CA SER A 28 -13.41 6.36 -24.17
C SER A 28 -14.64 6.97 -23.50
N GLY A 29 -15.63 6.11 -23.22
CA GLY A 29 -16.69 6.44 -22.31
C GLY A 29 -16.06 6.87 -20.98
N PRO A 30 -16.69 7.76 -20.21
CA PRO A 30 -16.25 8.00 -18.85
C PRO A 30 -16.11 6.65 -18.17
N ALA A 31 -14.96 6.40 -17.50
CA ALA A 31 -14.79 5.22 -16.68
C ALA A 31 -16.04 5.15 -15.77
N ALA A 32 -16.83 4.08 -15.91
CA ALA A 32 -18.07 3.99 -15.17
C ALA A 32 -17.70 3.91 -13.68
N ALA A 33 -18.27 4.83 -12.88
CA ALA A 33 -18.13 4.78 -11.43
C ALA A 33 -18.56 3.39 -10.95
N GLY A 34 -17.77 2.74 -10.07
CA GLY A 34 -18.08 1.41 -9.54
C GLY A 34 -17.43 0.22 -10.25
N GLN A 35 -16.61 0.42 -11.29
CA GLN A 35 -16.04 -0.70 -12.06
C GLN A 35 -15.19 -1.68 -11.23
N THR A 36 -14.37 -1.19 -10.30
CA THR A 36 -13.54 -2.08 -9.45
C THR A 36 -14.38 -2.78 -8.41
N PHE A 37 -15.31 -2.07 -7.75
CA PHE A 37 -16.20 -2.65 -6.76
C PHE A 37 -17.04 -3.79 -7.35
N ASP A 38 -17.67 -3.55 -8.49
CA ASP A 38 -18.49 -4.56 -9.19
C ASP A 38 -17.68 -5.73 -9.71
N ALA A 39 -16.47 -5.47 -10.24
CA ALA A 39 -15.57 -6.51 -10.70
C ALA A 39 -15.08 -7.40 -9.54
N VAL A 40 -14.72 -6.81 -8.40
CA VAL A 40 -14.34 -7.55 -7.18
C VAL A 40 -15.51 -8.38 -6.69
N LYS A 41 -16.71 -7.80 -6.64
CA LYS A 41 -17.94 -8.50 -6.24
C LYS A 41 -18.23 -9.69 -7.15
N ALA A 42 -18.14 -9.50 -8.46
CA ALA A 42 -18.40 -10.54 -9.45
C ALA A 42 -17.38 -11.69 -9.40
N LYS A 43 -16.09 -11.40 -9.21
CA LYS A 43 -15.04 -12.43 -9.12
C LYS A 43 -15.00 -13.15 -7.76
N GLY A 44 -15.62 -12.59 -6.71
CA GLY A 44 -15.81 -13.22 -5.42
C GLY A 44 -14.60 -13.23 -4.49
N PHE A 45 -13.55 -12.44 -4.79
CA PHE A 45 -12.37 -12.27 -3.93
C PHE A 45 -11.67 -10.92 -4.21
N VAL A 46 -10.90 -10.43 -3.24
CA VAL A 46 -10.05 -9.24 -3.39
C VAL A 46 -8.65 -9.66 -3.85
N GLN A 47 -8.11 -9.03 -4.89
CA GLN A 47 -6.74 -9.24 -5.34
C GLN A 47 -5.84 -8.10 -4.83
N CYS A 48 -4.89 -8.42 -3.96
CA CYS A 48 -4.03 -7.43 -3.32
C CYS A 48 -2.59 -7.51 -3.80
N ALA A 49 -1.99 -6.37 -4.16
CA ALA A 49 -0.54 -6.28 -4.28
C ALA A 49 0.10 -6.22 -2.90
N VAL A 50 1.04 -7.12 -2.64
CA VAL A 50 1.82 -7.20 -1.38
C VAL A 50 3.32 -7.14 -1.66
N ASN A 51 4.13 -6.93 -0.62
CA ASN A 51 5.59 -6.98 -0.77
C ASN A 51 6.04 -8.40 -1.12
N THR A 52 7.16 -8.54 -1.80
CA THR A 52 7.76 -9.85 -2.17
C THR A 52 8.27 -10.65 -0.97
N GLY A 53 8.32 -10.03 0.22
CA GLY A 53 8.74 -10.66 1.48
C GLY A 53 9.31 -9.65 2.45
N LEU A 54 8.46 -8.95 3.21
CA LEU A 54 8.85 -8.00 4.25
C LEU A 54 8.22 -8.43 5.58
N ALA A 55 9.05 -8.94 6.50
CA ALA A 55 8.60 -9.44 7.80
C ALA A 55 7.77 -8.39 8.56
N GLY A 56 6.67 -8.82 9.17
CA GLY A 56 5.74 -7.96 9.89
C GLY A 56 4.76 -7.18 8.99
N PHE A 57 5.04 -6.97 7.71
CA PHE A 57 4.15 -6.27 6.78
C PHE A 57 3.47 -7.21 5.79
N SER A 58 4.22 -7.91 4.96
CA SER A 58 3.72 -8.97 4.10
C SER A 58 4.82 -9.99 3.85
N PHE A 59 4.65 -11.15 4.45
CA PHE A 59 5.63 -12.23 4.41
C PHE A 59 4.93 -13.59 4.32
N PRO A 60 5.30 -14.46 3.37
CA PRO A 60 4.79 -15.84 3.33
C PRO A 60 5.54 -16.68 4.36
N ASP A 61 4.81 -17.47 5.16
CA ASP A 61 5.40 -18.48 6.02
C ASP A 61 5.92 -19.70 5.22
N SER A 62 6.47 -20.69 5.91
CA SER A 62 7.00 -21.92 5.30
C SER A 62 5.95 -22.77 4.56
N GLN A 63 4.66 -22.51 4.81
CA GLN A 63 3.53 -23.17 4.13
C GLN A 63 2.94 -22.31 3.00
N GLY A 64 3.55 -21.13 2.72
CA GLY A 64 3.08 -20.17 1.73
C GLY A 64 1.90 -19.32 2.18
N LYS A 65 1.52 -19.37 3.48
CA LYS A 65 0.46 -18.55 4.04
C LYS A 65 1.01 -17.14 4.32
N TRP A 66 0.36 -16.13 3.74
CA TRP A 66 0.73 -14.74 3.94
C TRP A 66 0.30 -14.22 5.32
N THR A 67 1.20 -13.47 5.96
CA THR A 67 1.00 -12.83 7.27
C THR A 67 1.59 -11.43 7.28
N GLY A 68 1.09 -10.54 8.13
CA GLY A 68 1.60 -9.18 8.33
C GLY A 68 0.52 -8.11 8.33
N LEU A 69 0.89 -6.90 8.72
CA LEU A 69 -0.01 -5.75 8.86
C LEU A 69 -0.73 -5.40 7.53
N ASP A 70 0.00 -5.43 6.42
CA ASP A 70 -0.54 -5.17 5.08
C ASP A 70 -1.47 -6.32 4.63
N VAL A 71 -1.15 -7.55 5.02
CA VAL A 71 -1.96 -8.74 4.74
C VAL A 71 -3.26 -8.71 5.52
N ASP A 72 -3.23 -8.32 6.80
CA ASP A 72 -4.42 -8.19 7.64
C ASP A 72 -5.37 -7.13 7.09
N LEU A 73 -4.86 -5.98 6.62
CA LEU A 73 -5.71 -4.97 5.98
C LEU A 73 -6.39 -5.53 4.73
N CYS A 74 -5.68 -6.32 3.94
CA CYS A 74 -6.25 -6.98 2.76
C CYS A 74 -7.35 -7.98 3.14
N LYS A 75 -7.13 -8.79 4.17
CA LYS A 75 -8.12 -9.71 4.74
C LYS A 75 -9.31 -8.96 5.34
N ALA A 76 -9.09 -7.82 5.96
CA ALA A 76 -10.14 -6.95 6.48
C ALA A 76 -11.06 -6.43 5.36
N ILE A 77 -10.48 -6.00 4.22
CA ILE A 77 -11.25 -5.60 3.04
C ILE A 77 -12.09 -6.78 2.49
N ALA A 78 -11.52 -7.98 2.45
CA ALA A 78 -12.24 -9.18 2.02
C ALA A 78 -13.38 -9.55 3.01
N ALA A 79 -13.14 -9.48 4.32
CA ALA A 79 -14.15 -9.68 5.35
C ALA A 79 -15.28 -8.64 5.26
N ALA A 80 -14.95 -7.38 4.98
CA ALA A 80 -15.92 -6.31 4.76
C ALA A 80 -16.79 -6.56 3.53
N MET A 81 -16.16 -6.94 2.41
CA MET A 81 -16.84 -7.13 1.12
C MET A 81 -17.69 -8.40 1.07
N PHE A 82 -17.20 -9.50 1.65
CA PHE A 82 -17.74 -10.84 1.46
C PHE A 82 -18.18 -11.53 2.75
N GLY A 83 -17.94 -10.94 3.91
CA GLY A 83 -18.15 -11.60 5.21
C GLY A 83 -17.13 -12.71 5.51
N ASP A 84 -16.05 -12.82 4.72
CA ASP A 84 -15.05 -13.89 4.78
C ASP A 84 -13.65 -13.33 4.46
N ALA A 85 -12.77 -13.33 5.45
CA ALA A 85 -11.40 -12.82 5.35
C ALA A 85 -10.50 -13.67 4.43
N GLU A 86 -10.86 -14.90 4.13
CA GLU A 86 -10.09 -15.79 3.25
C GLU A 86 -10.44 -15.60 1.77
N LYS A 87 -11.45 -14.77 1.44
CA LYS A 87 -11.76 -14.37 0.06
C LYS A 87 -10.79 -13.30 -0.46
N VAL A 88 -9.52 -13.63 -0.41
CA VAL A 88 -8.40 -12.76 -0.79
C VAL A 88 -7.34 -13.56 -1.54
N LYS A 89 -6.70 -12.92 -2.50
CA LYS A 89 -5.50 -13.43 -3.17
C LYS A 89 -4.40 -12.38 -3.13
N PHE A 90 -3.16 -12.83 -2.98
CA PHE A 90 -2.00 -11.96 -2.87
C PHE A 90 -1.14 -12.06 -4.13
N THR A 91 -0.78 -10.91 -4.71
CA THR A 91 0.17 -10.78 -5.82
C THR A 91 1.44 -10.09 -5.28
N PRO A 92 2.54 -10.84 -5.08
CA PRO A 92 3.81 -10.23 -4.71
C PRO A 92 4.30 -9.33 -5.84
N THR A 93 4.64 -8.07 -5.51
CA THR A 93 5.12 -7.08 -6.48
C THR A 93 6.38 -6.40 -5.98
N THR A 94 7.27 -6.04 -6.90
CA THR A 94 8.38 -5.14 -6.59
C THR A 94 7.89 -3.70 -6.35
N ALA A 95 8.79 -2.81 -5.96
CA ALA A 95 8.45 -1.40 -5.73
C ALA A 95 7.95 -0.70 -7.01
N GLN A 96 8.46 -1.09 -8.17
CA GLN A 96 8.04 -0.53 -9.48
C GLN A 96 6.77 -1.21 -9.99
N GLN A 97 6.70 -2.54 -9.93
CA GLN A 97 5.59 -3.33 -10.49
C GLN A 97 4.24 -3.05 -9.85
N ARG A 98 4.18 -2.71 -8.55
CA ARG A 98 2.91 -2.50 -7.83
C ARG A 98 1.98 -1.50 -8.49
N PHE A 99 2.53 -0.42 -9.04
CA PHE A 99 1.71 0.62 -9.69
C PHE A 99 1.21 0.19 -11.06
N VAL A 100 2.04 -0.53 -11.82
CA VAL A 100 1.64 -1.10 -13.12
C VAL A 100 0.55 -2.14 -12.92
N ALA A 101 0.70 -3.04 -11.93
CA ALA A 101 -0.31 -4.04 -11.60
C ALA A 101 -1.65 -3.41 -11.18
N LEU A 102 -1.61 -2.29 -10.42
CA LEU A 102 -2.83 -1.57 -10.07
C LEU A 102 -3.47 -0.89 -11.29
N GLN A 103 -2.68 -0.21 -12.14
CA GLN A 103 -3.20 0.47 -13.34
C GLN A 103 -3.82 -0.49 -14.33
N SER A 104 -3.20 -1.66 -14.56
CA SER A 104 -3.69 -2.69 -15.49
C SER A 104 -4.93 -3.44 -14.99
N GLY A 105 -5.27 -3.32 -13.69
CA GLY A 105 -6.35 -4.09 -13.07
C GLY A 105 -5.95 -5.52 -12.69
N GLU A 106 -4.69 -5.88 -12.74
CA GLU A 106 -4.17 -7.15 -12.22
C GLU A 106 -4.42 -7.28 -10.72
N VAL A 107 -4.35 -6.16 -9.99
CA VAL A 107 -4.73 -6.07 -8.59
C VAL A 107 -5.80 -5.00 -8.38
N ASP A 108 -6.59 -5.15 -7.31
CA ASP A 108 -7.67 -4.23 -6.96
C ASP A 108 -7.21 -3.13 -6.01
N VAL A 109 -6.22 -3.45 -5.18
CA VAL A 109 -5.67 -2.59 -4.15
C VAL A 109 -4.19 -2.90 -3.92
N ILE A 110 -3.40 -1.86 -3.62
CA ILE A 110 -2.05 -2.02 -3.11
C ILE A 110 -2.11 -1.91 -1.59
N THR A 111 -1.80 -2.99 -0.87
CA THR A 111 -1.52 -2.99 0.57
C THR A 111 -0.05 -3.39 0.78
N ARG A 112 0.86 -2.52 0.39
CA ARG A 112 2.28 -2.81 0.28
C ARG A 112 3.10 -1.57 0.61
N ASN A 113 3.28 -1.27 1.91
CA ASN A 113 4.13 -0.18 2.40
C ASN A 113 4.37 0.93 1.35
N ALA A 114 3.28 1.54 0.87
CA ALA A 114 3.32 2.52 -0.21
C ALA A 114 3.01 3.91 0.33
N THR A 115 3.98 4.82 0.19
CA THR A 115 3.89 6.20 0.65
C THR A 115 2.86 6.99 -0.14
N GLN A 116 2.04 7.76 0.53
CA GLN A 116 1.16 8.76 -0.06
C GLN A 116 1.99 9.95 -0.56
N THR A 117 1.85 10.30 -1.84
CA THR A 117 2.52 11.48 -2.42
C THR A 117 1.60 12.20 -3.40
N LEU A 118 1.81 13.52 -3.55
CA LEU A 118 1.10 14.34 -4.54
C LEU A 118 1.12 13.72 -5.94
N LEU A 119 2.30 13.24 -6.39
CA LEU A 119 2.44 12.71 -7.75
C LEU A 119 1.71 11.36 -7.93
N ARG A 120 1.70 10.49 -6.92
CA ARG A 120 0.95 9.23 -6.96
C ARG A 120 -0.54 9.47 -7.03
N ASP A 121 -1.03 10.43 -6.26
CA ASP A 121 -2.43 10.85 -6.28
C ASP A 121 -2.78 11.48 -7.64
N THR A 122 -2.17 12.60 -7.99
CA THR A 122 -2.60 13.42 -9.13
C THR A 122 -2.13 12.90 -10.48
N SER A 123 -0.83 12.61 -10.63
CA SER A 123 -0.23 12.29 -11.95
C SER A 123 -0.35 10.82 -12.32
N LEU A 124 -0.33 9.90 -11.33
CA LEU A 124 -0.47 8.48 -11.60
C LEU A 124 -1.93 8.00 -11.51
N GLY A 125 -2.87 8.85 -11.07
CA GLY A 125 -4.28 8.54 -11.05
C GLY A 125 -4.66 7.53 -9.96
N PHE A 126 -4.11 7.66 -8.76
CA PHE A 126 -4.38 6.79 -7.63
C PHE A 126 -4.99 7.53 -6.46
N ASN A 127 -6.06 6.98 -5.90
CA ASN A 127 -6.60 7.40 -4.61
C ASN A 127 -5.88 6.70 -3.47
N ILE A 128 -5.65 7.45 -2.41
CA ILE A 128 -5.04 6.96 -1.19
C ILE A 128 -6.13 6.85 -0.14
N ALA A 129 -6.40 5.62 0.31
CA ALA A 129 -7.55 5.32 1.15
C ALA A 129 -7.27 5.43 2.66
N GLY A 130 -6.31 6.27 3.04
CA GLY A 130 -5.93 6.50 4.44
C GLY A 130 -4.50 6.10 4.75
N VAL A 131 -4.04 6.35 5.97
CA VAL A 131 -2.70 5.97 6.45
C VAL A 131 -2.83 4.81 7.42
N ASN A 132 -2.20 3.67 7.09
CA ASN A 132 -2.16 2.52 8.00
C ASN A 132 -0.83 2.40 8.76
N PHE A 133 0.20 3.19 8.38
CA PHE A 133 1.45 3.24 9.11
C PHE A 133 2.18 4.56 8.84
N TYR A 134 2.46 5.32 9.88
CA TYR A 134 3.30 6.52 9.82
C TYR A 134 4.75 6.12 10.00
N ASP A 135 5.60 6.41 9.01
CA ASP A 135 7.00 6.07 8.96
C ASP A 135 7.89 7.24 8.52
N GLY A 136 9.16 6.97 8.40
CA GLY A 136 10.18 7.85 7.86
C GLY A 136 11.37 7.05 7.35
N GLN A 137 12.03 7.56 6.32
CA GLN A 137 13.23 6.93 5.74
C GLN A 137 14.41 6.99 6.70
N GLY A 138 15.11 5.86 6.84
CA GLY A 138 16.35 5.74 7.61
C GLY A 138 17.45 5.05 6.84
N PHE A 139 18.53 4.74 7.55
CA PHE A 139 19.70 4.01 7.03
C PHE A 139 20.07 2.87 7.96
N ILE A 140 20.47 1.74 7.40
CA ILE A 140 21.07 0.62 8.14
C ILE A 140 22.51 0.42 7.69
N VAL A 141 23.39 0.23 8.64
CA VAL A 141 24.84 0.01 8.42
C VAL A 141 25.30 -1.25 9.15
N PRO A 142 26.39 -1.90 8.75
CA PRO A 142 27.06 -2.93 9.56
C PRO A 142 27.42 -2.34 10.94
N ALA A 143 27.25 -3.10 12.03
CA ALA A 143 27.50 -2.61 13.38
C ALA A 143 28.96 -2.22 13.63
N ASN A 144 29.89 -2.78 12.87
CA ASN A 144 31.32 -2.42 12.90
C ASN A 144 31.64 -1.18 12.04
N SER A 145 30.64 -0.55 11.41
CA SER A 145 30.81 0.72 10.72
C SER A 145 31.12 1.84 11.70
N ASN A 146 31.90 2.83 11.27
CA ASN A 146 32.17 4.04 12.04
C ASN A 146 31.02 5.04 11.99
N ALA A 147 30.03 4.86 11.10
CA ALA A 147 28.88 5.75 10.94
C ALA A 147 27.97 5.68 12.18
N LYS A 148 27.73 6.82 12.82
CA LYS A 148 26.78 7.00 13.94
C LYS A 148 25.60 7.88 13.56
N SER A 149 25.69 8.55 12.42
CA SER A 149 24.73 9.52 11.90
C SER A 149 24.64 9.37 10.38
N ALA A 150 23.51 9.72 9.80
CA ALA A 150 23.34 9.82 8.35
C ALA A 150 24.34 10.81 7.70
N ARG A 151 24.89 11.76 8.49
CA ARG A 151 25.93 12.69 8.02
C ARG A 151 27.28 12.01 7.81
N ASP A 152 27.54 10.92 8.48
CA ASP A 152 28.80 10.17 8.35
C ASP A 152 28.84 9.33 7.05
N LEU A 153 27.72 9.31 6.31
CA LEU A 153 27.57 8.58 5.04
C LEU A 153 28.05 9.38 3.82
N ASN A 154 28.76 10.50 4.02
CA ASN A 154 29.32 11.27 2.89
C ASN A 154 30.31 10.43 2.08
N GLY A 155 30.07 10.30 0.77
CA GLY A 155 30.85 9.47 -0.15
C GLY A 155 30.48 7.98 -0.17
N ALA A 156 29.54 7.55 0.67
CA ALA A 156 29.13 6.15 0.81
C ALA A 156 28.50 5.58 -0.47
N THR A 157 28.64 4.27 -0.62
CA THR A 157 27.88 3.47 -1.58
C THR A 157 26.57 3.05 -0.94
N VAL A 158 25.42 3.46 -1.52
CA VAL A 158 24.09 3.30 -0.94
C VAL A 158 23.23 2.36 -1.78
N CYS A 159 22.85 1.21 -1.23
CA CYS A 159 21.84 0.35 -1.82
C CYS A 159 20.44 0.97 -1.64
N VAL A 160 19.66 1.04 -2.71
CA VAL A 160 18.28 1.56 -2.70
C VAL A 160 17.47 0.92 -3.83
N GLN A 161 16.17 0.75 -3.60
CA GLN A 161 15.26 0.27 -4.64
C GLN A 161 14.84 1.42 -5.56
N PRO A 162 14.91 1.25 -6.90
CA PRO A 162 14.51 2.28 -7.86
C PRO A 162 12.97 2.50 -7.85
N GLY A 163 12.53 3.69 -8.29
CA GLY A 163 11.11 4.05 -8.40
C GLY A 163 10.41 4.24 -7.05
N THR A 164 11.18 4.52 -6.00
CA THR A 164 10.69 4.73 -4.63
C THR A 164 10.81 6.19 -4.21
N THR A 165 10.03 6.60 -3.20
CA THR A 165 10.23 7.86 -2.49
C THR A 165 11.61 7.91 -1.85
N THR A 166 12.11 6.77 -1.37
CA THR A 166 13.39 6.66 -0.71
C THR A 166 14.57 6.95 -1.63
N GLU A 167 14.49 6.59 -2.93
CA GLU A 167 15.49 6.98 -3.93
C GLU A 167 15.55 8.51 -4.12
N LEU A 168 14.37 9.16 -4.21
CA LEU A 168 14.27 10.61 -4.39
C LEU A 168 14.72 11.37 -3.13
N ASN A 169 14.24 10.95 -1.97
CA ASN A 169 14.61 11.56 -0.68
C ASN A 169 16.12 11.44 -0.38
N LEU A 170 16.72 10.29 -0.75
CA LEU A 170 18.16 10.07 -0.63
C LEU A 170 18.93 11.16 -1.39
N ALA A 171 18.60 11.37 -2.65
CA ALA A 171 19.24 12.39 -3.49
C ALA A 171 19.06 13.80 -2.92
N ASP A 172 17.85 14.13 -2.46
CA ASP A 172 17.54 15.45 -1.90
C ASP A 172 18.24 15.70 -0.56
N TYR A 173 18.27 14.69 0.32
CA TYR A 173 18.96 14.80 1.61
C TYR A 173 20.45 15.04 1.43
N PHE A 174 21.14 14.27 0.58
CA PHE A 174 22.57 14.41 0.34
C PHE A 174 22.89 15.76 -0.32
N ARG A 175 22.08 16.19 -1.30
CA ARG A 175 22.23 17.51 -1.94
C ARG A 175 22.05 18.64 -0.93
N LYS A 176 21.00 18.60 -0.11
CA LYS A 176 20.72 19.60 0.95
C LYS A 176 21.90 19.76 1.90
N HIS A 177 22.57 18.65 2.19
CA HIS A 177 23.67 18.63 3.15
C HIS A 177 25.06 18.71 2.50
N LYS A 178 25.13 18.99 1.19
CA LYS A 178 26.37 19.08 0.41
C LYS A 178 27.24 17.82 0.51
N MET A 179 26.59 16.67 0.58
CA MET A 179 27.20 15.35 0.64
C MET A 179 27.11 14.68 -0.74
N SER A 180 28.03 13.75 -1.00
CA SER A 180 28.03 12.87 -2.16
C SER A 180 27.68 11.43 -1.76
N PHE A 181 27.19 10.64 -2.70
CA PHE A 181 26.99 9.20 -2.54
C PHE A 181 27.06 8.50 -3.91
N LYS A 182 27.23 7.18 -3.88
CA LYS A 182 27.18 6.32 -5.07
C LYS A 182 25.97 5.41 -4.95
N PRO A 183 24.89 5.61 -5.74
CA PRO A 183 23.73 4.75 -5.68
C PRO A 183 23.99 3.38 -6.29
N VAL A 184 23.51 2.33 -5.65
CA VAL A 184 23.42 0.97 -6.19
C VAL A 184 21.94 0.62 -6.25
N LEU A 185 21.38 0.70 -7.47
CA LEU A 185 19.97 0.48 -7.73
C LEU A 185 19.72 -1.00 -7.98
N ILE A 186 18.94 -1.64 -7.10
CA ILE A 186 18.54 -3.04 -7.23
C ILE A 186 17.05 -3.15 -6.92
N GLU A 187 16.27 -3.62 -7.90
CA GLU A 187 14.80 -3.66 -7.81
C GLU A 187 14.31 -4.74 -6.83
N LYS A 188 14.85 -5.95 -6.92
CA LYS A 188 14.42 -7.05 -6.06
C LYS A 188 15.04 -6.94 -4.68
N LEU A 189 14.20 -7.00 -3.66
CA LEU A 189 14.62 -6.81 -2.27
C LEU A 189 15.63 -7.86 -1.82
N ASP A 190 15.43 -9.12 -2.16
CA ASP A 190 16.34 -10.22 -1.80
C ASP A 190 17.75 -10.07 -2.42
N GLU A 191 17.82 -9.69 -3.71
CA GLU A 191 19.08 -9.40 -4.41
C GLU A 191 19.78 -8.18 -3.79
N LEU A 192 19.01 -7.13 -3.44
CA LEU A 192 19.53 -5.92 -2.78
C LEU A 192 20.15 -6.26 -1.41
N LEU A 193 19.44 -7.04 -0.61
CA LEU A 193 19.92 -7.43 0.73
C LEU A 193 21.12 -8.37 0.66
N GLN A 194 21.22 -9.24 -0.35
CA GLN A 194 22.41 -10.03 -0.62
C GLN A 194 23.59 -9.14 -1.00
N ALA A 195 23.41 -8.15 -1.86
CA ALA A 195 24.44 -7.19 -2.25
C ALA A 195 24.94 -6.38 -1.05
N TYR A 196 24.01 -5.89 -0.21
CA TYR A 196 24.36 -5.18 1.02
C TYR A 196 25.12 -6.08 2.02
N ALA A 197 24.64 -7.27 2.30
CA ALA A 197 25.26 -8.21 3.22
C ALA A 197 26.67 -8.68 2.74
N ALA A 198 26.89 -8.72 1.41
CA ALA A 198 28.19 -9.01 0.81
C ALA A 198 29.15 -7.80 0.79
N GLY A 199 28.75 -6.66 1.38
CA GLY A 199 29.59 -5.44 1.44
C GLY A 199 29.70 -4.67 0.12
N ARG A 200 28.80 -4.92 -0.85
CA ARG A 200 28.74 -4.15 -2.11
C ARG A 200 28.24 -2.72 -1.89
N CYS A 201 27.51 -2.50 -0.80
CA CYS A 201 27.06 -1.19 -0.35
C CYS A 201 27.46 -0.97 1.11
N ASP A 202 27.87 0.24 1.44
CA ASP A 202 28.20 0.66 2.80
C ASP A 202 26.95 0.76 3.68
N THR A 203 25.80 1.08 3.05
CA THR A 203 24.51 1.23 3.72
C THR A 203 23.37 0.84 2.79
N TYR A 204 22.25 0.43 3.40
CA TYR A 204 20.95 0.29 2.73
C TYR A 204 19.98 1.31 3.31
N THR A 205 19.11 1.90 2.47
CA THR A 205 18.12 2.88 2.87
C THR A 205 16.73 2.50 2.40
N THR A 206 15.77 2.59 3.30
CA THR A 206 14.32 2.47 3.08
C THR A 206 13.58 3.04 4.30
N ASP A 207 12.26 2.83 4.39
CA ASP A 207 11.45 3.12 5.57
C ASP A 207 12.06 2.48 6.82
N ALA A 208 12.03 3.15 7.95
CA ALA A 208 12.64 2.66 9.18
C ALA A 208 12.03 1.36 9.68
N SER A 209 10.71 1.22 9.53
CA SER A 209 10.04 -0.05 9.85
C SER A 209 10.51 -1.18 8.93
N GLY A 210 10.74 -0.87 7.64
CA GLY A 210 11.34 -1.79 6.68
C GLY A 210 12.76 -2.19 7.06
N LEU A 211 13.58 -1.25 7.55
CA LEU A 211 14.93 -1.57 8.07
C LEU A 211 14.86 -2.49 9.29
N ALA A 212 13.91 -2.27 10.21
CA ALA A 212 13.69 -3.16 11.34
C ALA A 212 13.27 -4.55 10.88
N ALA A 213 12.37 -4.63 9.90
CA ALA A 213 11.90 -5.88 9.32
C ALA A 213 13.03 -6.70 8.68
N VAL A 214 13.84 -6.08 7.83
CA VAL A 214 14.95 -6.80 7.18
C VAL A 214 16.05 -7.18 8.16
N ARG A 215 16.31 -6.36 9.20
CA ARG A 215 17.25 -6.69 10.27
C ARG A 215 16.79 -7.92 11.05
N ALA A 216 15.53 -7.98 11.42
CA ALA A 216 14.96 -9.11 12.16
C ALA A 216 14.77 -10.37 11.30
N GLY A 217 14.59 -10.22 10.00
CA GLY A 217 14.31 -11.30 9.04
C GLY A 217 15.52 -11.65 8.18
N GLN A 218 15.62 -11.06 6.99
CA GLN A 218 16.57 -11.48 5.94
C GLN A 218 18.04 -11.23 6.26
N LEU A 219 18.36 -10.28 7.16
CA LEU A 219 19.72 -10.02 7.64
C LEU A 219 20.06 -10.78 8.93
N ALA A 220 19.09 -11.47 9.54
CA ALA A 220 19.35 -12.29 10.72
C ALA A 220 20.41 -13.35 10.42
N GLY A 221 21.43 -13.43 11.31
CA GLY A 221 22.55 -14.35 11.11
C GLY A 221 23.62 -13.93 10.07
N LYS A 222 23.46 -12.75 9.43
CA LYS A 222 24.43 -12.22 8.44
C LYS A 222 25.29 -11.07 9.00
N GLY A 223 25.57 -11.12 10.29
CA GLY A 223 26.27 -10.07 11.02
C GLY A 223 25.32 -9.17 11.81
N GLU A 224 25.90 -8.31 12.63
CA GLU A 224 25.13 -7.31 13.38
C GLU A 224 24.98 -6.03 12.56
N HIS A 225 23.81 -5.42 12.63
CA HIS A 225 23.45 -4.23 11.88
C HIS A 225 22.83 -3.17 12.79
N THR A 226 23.21 -1.91 12.58
CA THR A 226 22.69 -0.74 13.31
C THR A 226 21.82 0.11 12.38
N ILE A 227 20.62 0.45 12.83
CA ILE A 227 19.77 1.44 12.17
C ILE A 227 20.16 2.81 12.74
N LEU A 228 20.56 3.74 11.88
CA LEU A 228 20.93 5.09 12.29
C LEU A 228 19.72 5.87 12.83
N PRO A 229 19.93 6.81 13.77
CA PRO A 229 18.83 7.45 14.49
C PRO A 229 17.97 8.40 13.64
N GLU A 230 18.51 8.96 12.56
CA GLU A 230 17.81 9.97 11.78
C GLU A 230 16.67 9.38 10.94
N ARG A 231 15.60 10.17 10.81
CA ARG A 231 14.55 10.01 9.82
C ARG A 231 14.60 11.18 8.87
N ILE A 232 14.93 10.92 7.61
CA ILE A 232 15.22 11.96 6.61
C ILE A 232 13.99 12.38 5.80
N SER A 233 12.86 11.68 5.97
CA SER A 233 11.59 11.98 5.30
C SER A 233 10.39 11.68 6.18
N LYS A 234 9.20 12.01 5.67
CA LYS A 234 7.89 11.54 6.15
C LYS A 234 7.36 10.53 5.15
N GLU A 235 7.02 9.35 5.64
CA GLU A 235 6.49 8.25 4.82
C GLU A 235 5.13 7.80 5.39
N PRO A 236 4.03 8.52 5.07
CA PRO A 236 2.68 8.06 5.41
C PRO A 236 2.31 6.90 4.48
N LEU A 237 2.40 5.68 4.98
CA LEU A 237 2.10 4.46 4.22
C LEU A 237 0.61 4.15 4.29
N GLY A 238 0.03 3.68 3.19
CA GLY A 238 -1.39 3.32 3.19
C GLY A 238 -1.86 2.58 1.96
N PRO A 239 -3.10 2.08 1.99
CA PRO A 239 -3.70 1.39 0.86
C PRO A 239 -3.97 2.36 -0.30
N ILE A 240 -3.68 1.89 -1.52
CA ILE A 240 -3.83 2.68 -2.75
C ILE A 240 -4.78 1.95 -3.69
N VAL A 241 -5.72 2.68 -4.27
CA VAL A 241 -6.68 2.19 -5.28
C VAL A 241 -6.65 3.07 -6.54
N ARG A 242 -7.20 2.60 -7.66
CA ARG A 242 -7.34 3.41 -8.88
C ARG A 242 -8.32 4.56 -8.68
N HIS A 243 -8.12 5.67 -9.41
CA HIS A 243 -9.13 6.70 -9.57
C HIS A 243 -10.40 6.17 -10.27
N GLY A 244 -11.51 6.88 -10.12
CA GLY A 244 -12.74 6.67 -10.86
C GLY A 244 -13.69 5.61 -10.28
N ASP A 245 -13.42 5.11 -9.07
CA ASP A 245 -14.32 4.23 -8.33
C ASP A 245 -14.41 4.65 -6.87
N ASP A 246 -15.31 5.60 -6.59
CA ASP A 246 -15.48 6.14 -5.24
C ASP A 246 -16.04 5.08 -4.29
N GLN A 247 -16.88 4.15 -4.77
CA GLN A 247 -17.43 3.09 -3.94
C GLN A 247 -16.34 2.11 -3.46
N TRP A 248 -15.40 1.77 -4.34
CA TRP A 248 -14.26 0.94 -3.96
C TRP A 248 -13.32 1.68 -3.00
N LEU A 249 -13.04 2.97 -3.28
CA LEU A 249 -12.28 3.82 -2.40
C LEU A 249 -12.92 3.90 -1.00
N ASP A 250 -14.23 4.13 -0.94
CA ASP A 250 -14.96 4.23 0.33
C ASP A 250 -14.90 2.91 1.11
N LEU A 251 -15.11 1.77 0.47
CA LEU A 251 -15.01 0.48 1.15
C LEU A 251 -13.61 0.27 1.76
N VAL A 252 -12.54 0.50 0.99
CA VAL A 252 -11.16 0.33 1.46
C VAL A 252 -10.84 1.32 2.58
N LYS A 253 -11.19 2.59 2.41
CA LYS A 253 -11.00 3.66 3.40
C LYS A 253 -11.74 3.38 4.70
N TRP A 254 -13.04 3.11 4.61
CA TRP A 254 -13.86 2.89 5.80
C TRP A 254 -13.55 1.57 6.50
N THR A 255 -13.00 0.57 5.80
CA THR A 255 -12.46 -0.65 6.45
C THR A 255 -11.26 -0.30 7.34
N LEU A 256 -10.29 0.46 6.83
CA LEU A 256 -9.15 0.91 7.64
C LEU A 256 -9.61 1.81 8.81
N MET A 257 -10.47 2.80 8.54
CA MET A 257 -11.02 3.68 9.58
C MET A 257 -11.78 2.89 10.64
N GLY A 258 -12.52 1.86 10.23
CA GLY A 258 -13.24 0.99 11.15
C GLY A 258 -12.32 0.14 12.04
N MET A 259 -11.19 -0.34 11.53
CA MET A 259 -10.21 -1.03 12.38
C MET A 259 -9.62 -0.09 13.45
N ILE A 260 -9.38 1.18 13.11
CA ILE A 260 -8.89 2.19 14.05
C ILE A 260 -9.99 2.58 15.06
N GLU A 261 -11.22 2.83 14.60
CA GLU A 261 -12.37 3.15 15.44
C GLU A 261 -12.69 2.03 16.44
N ALA A 262 -12.59 0.77 16.01
CA ALA A 262 -12.79 -0.37 16.90
C ALA A 262 -11.75 -0.41 18.04
N GLU A 263 -10.49 -0.08 17.74
CA GLU A 263 -9.47 0.05 18.79
C GLU A 263 -9.84 1.17 19.77
N GLU A 264 -10.28 2.33 19.27
CA GLU A 264 -10.69 3.48 20.08
C GLU A 264 -11.92 3.16 20.96
N MET A 265 -12.89 2.39 20.43
CA MET A 265 -14.05 1.91 21.16
C MET A 265 -13.74 0.74 22.13
N GLY A 266 -12.52 0.21 22.13
CA GLY A 266 -12.16 -0.99 22.91
C GLY A 266 -12.80 -2.28 22.38
N ILE A 267 -13.23 -2.30 21.12
CA ILE A 267 -13.80 -3.47 20.44
C ILE A 267 -12.67 -4.27 19.79
N ASN A 268 -12.61 -5.56 20.06
CA ASN A 268 -11.56 -6.43 19.54
C ASN A 268 -12.11 -7.82 19.14
N SER A 269 -11.27 -8.68 18.57
CA SER A 269 -11.67 -9.99 18.08
C SER A 269 -12.25 -10.93 19.17
N LYS A 270 -11.89 -10.69 20.43
CA LYS A 270 -12.30 -11.52 21.58
C LYS A 270 -13.63 -11.08 22.18
N ASN A 271 -13.95 -9.77 22.14
CA ASN A 271 -15.14 -9.23 22.78
C ASN A 271 -16.24 -8.79 21.79
N VAL A 272 -16.00 -8.80 20.48
CA VAL A 272 -16.95 -8.29 19.47
C VAL A 272 -18.33 -8.95 19.57
N ASP A 273 -18.41 -10.24 19.91
CA ASP A 273 -19.69 -10.96 20.09
C ASP A 273 -20.51 -10.36 21.25
N GLU A 274 -19.86 -10.06 22.36
CA GLU A 274 -20.50 -9.44 23.51
C GLU A 274 -20.89 -7.99 23.21
N MET A 275 -20.04 -7.27 22.49
CA MET A 275 -20.28 -5.88 22.11
C MET A 275 -21.50 -5.70 21.20
N THR A 276 -21.95 -6.75 20.48
CA THR A 276 -23.23 -6.70 19.76
C THR A 276 -24.44 -6.52 20.66
N LYS A 277 -24.33 -6.85 21.95
CA LYS A 277 -25.37 -6.70 22.96
C LYS A 277 -25.29 -5.36 23.73
N SER A 278 -24.29 -4.52 23.42
CA SER A 278 -24.10 -3.21 24.04
C SER A 278 -25.35 -2.34 23.90
N ASP A 279 -25.67 -1.54 24.91
CA ASP A 279 -26.73 -0.54 24.84
C ASP A 279 -26.28 0.77 24.17
N ASP A 280 -24.98 0.94 23.92
CA ASP A 280 -24.44 2.12 23.22
C ASP A 280 -24.91 2.15 21.76
N PRO A 281 -25.65 3.22 21.36
CA PRO A 281 -26.14 3.35 20.00
C PRO A 281 -25.02 3.47 18.96
N ALA A 282 -23.83 3.98 19.31
CA ALA A 282 -22.69 4.08 18.42
C ALA A 282 -22.14 2.68 18.12
N VAL A 283 -21.95 1.86 19.15
CA VAL A 283 -21.50 0.46 19.00
C VAL A 283 -22.52 -0.35 18.17
N LYS A 284 -23.83 -0.17 18.43
CA LYS A 284 -24.90 -0.87 17.68
C LYS A 284 -24.83 -0.54 16.18
N ARG A 285 -24.66 0.74 15.82
CA ARG A 285 -24.52 1.13 14.43
C ARG A 285 -23.23 0.61 13.81
N PHE A 286 -22.12 0.74 14.53
CA PHE A 286 -20.81 0.31 14.07
C PHE A 286 -20.75 -1.19 13.76
N LEU A 287 -21.33 -2.04 14.62
CA LEU A 287 -21.39 -3.49 14.45
C LEU A 287 -22.55 -3.97 13.57
N GLY A 288 -23.36 -3.08 13.01
CA GLY A 288 -24.49 -3.41 12.12
C GLY A 288 -25.68 -4.04 12.83
N VAL A 289 -25.79 -3.92 14.16
CA VAL A 289 -26.99 -4.27 14.93
C VAL A 289 -28.13 -3.28 14.61
N THR A 290 -27.79 -2.00 14.51
CA THR A 290 -28.65 -0.99 13.90
C THR A 290 -28.19 -0.78 12.46
N PRO A 291 -29.03 -1.08 11.46
CA PRO A 291 -28.61 -1.05 10.05
C PRO A 291 -28.42 0.38 9.51
N GLY A 292 -27.72 0.50 8.39
CA GLY A 292 -27.52 1.73 7.61
C GLY A 292 -26.12 1.89 7.05
N PHE A 293 -25.07 1.57 7.80
CA PHE A 293 -23.69 1.77 7.35
C PHE A 293 -23.26 0.75 6.28
N GLY A 294 -23.66 -0.52 6.42
CA GLY A 294 -23.38 -1.52 5.39
C GLY A 294 -23.98 -1.15 4.04
N LYS A 295 -25.25 -0.73 4.05
CA LYS A 295 -25.94 -0.22 2.86
C LYS A 295 -25.23 1.00 2.26
N ALA A 296 -24.74 1.92 3.10
CA ALA A 296 -24.06 3.14 2.65
C ALA A 296 -22.77 2.83 1.87
N VAL A 297 -21.99 1.81 2.29
CA VAL A 297 -20.79 1.38 1.58
C VAL A 297 -21.03 0.23 0.57
N GLY A 298 -22.28 -0.24 0.43
CA GLY A 298 -22.68 -1.23 -0.58
C GLY A 298 -22.43 -2.69 -0.21
N VAL A 299 -22.29 -3.01 1.10
CA VAL A 299 -22.01 -4.35 1.61
C VAL A 299 -23.03 -4.78 2.69
N ASP A 300 -22.83 -5.94 3.29
CA ASP A 300 -23.66 -6.44 4.39
C ASP A 300 -23.58 -5.51 5.62
N GLU A 301 -24.67 -5.40 6.38
CA GLU A 301 -24.73 -4.54 7.55
C GLU A 301 -23.74 -4.95 8.65
N LYS A 302 -23.40 -6.24 8.76
CA LYS A 302 -22.43 -6.77 9.71
C LYS A 302 -20.98 -6.69 9.22
N TRP A 303 -20.70 -5.91 8.20
CA TRP A 303 -19.37 -5.85 7.60
C TRP A 303 -18.25 -5.54 8.61
N MET A 304 -18.43 -4.55 9.50
CA MET A 304 -17.42 -4.25 10.54
C MET A 304 -17.36 -5.32 11.62
N TYR A 305 -18.51 -5.92 12.02
CA TYR A 305 -18.47 -7.10 12.89
C TYR A 305 -17.60 -8.21 12.25
N ASN A 306 -17.79 -8.52 10.97
CA ASN A 306 -17.03 -9.54 10.26
C ASN A 306 -15.53 -9.21 10.21
N VAL A 307 -15.16 -7.95 9.97
CA VAL A 307 -13.78 -7.47 9.99
C VAL A 307 -13.15 -7.72 11.36
N ILE A 308 -13.78 -7.22 12.43
CA ILE A 308 -13.21 -7.30 13.77
C ILE A 308 -13.20 -8.76 14.27
N LYS A 309 -14.22 -9.55 13.98
CA LYS A 309 -14.29 -10.95 14.39
C LYS A 309 -13.17 -11.79 13.80
N GLN A 310 -12.85 -11.58 12.50
CA GLN A 310 -11.94 -12.46 11.75
C GLN A 310 -10.50 -11.94 11.70
N VAL A 311 -10.31 -10.62 11.75
CA VAL A 311 -8.99 -9.99 11.61
C VAL A 311 -8.56 -9.29 12.90
N GLY A 312 -9.52 -8.66 13.60
CA GLY A 312 -9.27 -7.83 14.77
C GLY A 312 -9.26 -6.35 14.45
N ASN A 313 -9.06 -5.53 15.47
CA ASN A 313 -8.87 -4.08 15.33
C ASN A 313 -7.43 -3.75 14.91
N TYR A 314 -7.15 -2.45 14.68
CA TYR A 314 -5.82 -2.02 14.25
C TYR A 314 -4.73 -2.34 15.29
N GLY A 315 -5.00 -2.13 16.57
CA GLY A 315 -4.05 -2.43 17.65
C GLY A 315 -3.70 -3.91 17.72
N GLU A 316 -4.68 -4.81 17.58
CA GLU A 316 -4.43 -6.26 17.54
C GLU A 316 -3.55 -6.65 16.36
N SER A 317 -3.80 -6.08 15.19
CA SER A 317 -2.98 -6.33 13.98
C SER A 317 -1.56 -5.78 14.16
N TYR A 318 -1.41 -4.57 14.68
CA TYR A 318 -0.12 -3.95 14.96
C TYR A 318 0.71 -4.81 15.93
N ASP A 319 0.13 -5.15 17.09
CA ASP A 319 0.83 -5.89 18.15
C ASP A 319 1.22 -7.30 17.70
N ARG A 320 0.38 -7.95 16.90
CA ARG A 320 0.62 -9.29 16.36
C ARG A 320 1.79 -9.34 15.38
N HIS A 321 1.99 -8.28 14.57
CA HIS A 321 2.91 -8.34 13.44
C HIS A 321 4.17 -7.49 13.60
N VAL A 322 4.08 -6.32 14.21
CA VAL A 322 5.18 -5.36 14.27
C VAL A 322 5.48 -4.84 15.67
N GLY A 323 4.57 -5.05 16.61
CA GLY A 323 4.60 -4.49 17.97
C GLY A 323 5.78 -4.94 18.81
N PRO A 324 5.91 -4.39 20.05
CA PRO A 324 7.05 -4.61 20.95
C PRO A 324 7.33 -6.08 21.29
N ALA A 325 6.30 -6.93 21.28
CA ALA A 325 6.44 -8.37 21.55
C ALA A 325 6.92 -9.20 20.33
N THR A 326 7.06 -8.59 19.18
CA THR A 326 7.54 -9.24 17.94
C THR A 326 9.04 -9.08 17.78
N ALA A 327 9.63 -9.80 16.81
CA ALA A 327 11.04 -9.63 16.45
C ALA A 327 11.39 -8.22 15.92
N LEU A 328 10.39 -7.45 15.46
CA LEU A 328 10.60 -6.08 15.00
C LEU A 328 10.68 -5.07 16.15
N THR A 329 10.02 -5.36 17.27
CA THR A 329 10.03 -4.55 18.50
C THR A 329 9.68 -3.07 18.26
N LEU A 330 8.71 -2.79 17.39
CA LEU A 330 8.32 -1.41 17.07
C LEU A 330 7.34 -0.89 18.12
N GLU A 331 7.72 0.21 18.77
CA GLU A 331 6.79 0.99 19.59
C GLU A 331 5.75 1.69 18.71
N ARG A 332 4.54 1.90 19.24
CA ARG A 332 3.45 2.56 18.49
C ARG A 332 3.85 3.97 18.01
N GLY A 333 4.41 4.79 18.87
CA GLY A 333 4.80 6.16 18.55
C GLY A 333 3.70 6.91 17.80
N GLN A 334 4.00 7.41 16.60
CA GLN A 334 3.02 8.07 15.74
C GLN A 334 1.87 7.14 15.30
N ASN A 335 2.04 5.84 15.37
CA ASN A 335 1.03 4.83 15.06
C ASN A 335 0.12 4.49 16.26
N ALA A 336 0.22 5.21 17.36
CA ALA A 336 -0.76 5.17 18.45
C ALA A 336 -2.02 5.96 18.08
N LEU A 337 -3.12 5.65 18.77
CA LEU A 337 -4.34 6.46 18.68
C LEU A 337 -4.06 7.90 19.11
N TRP A 338 -4.79 8.86 18.57
CA TRP A 338 -4.71 10.28 18.95
C TRP A 338 -4.91 10.49 20.45
N THR A 339 -5.76 9.70 21.09
CA THR A 339 -6.00 9.70 22.54
C THR A 339 -4.76 9.29 23.35
N ASN A 340 -3.82 8.59 22.71
CA ASN A 340 -2.55 8.13 23.28
C ASN A 340 -1.34 8.90 22.73
N GLY A 341 -1.58 10.09 22.13
CA GLY A 341 -0.53 10.97 21.61
C GLY A 341 0.00 10.61 20.23
N GLY A 342 -0.62 9.68 19.53
CA GLY A 342 -0.29 9.31 18.14
C GLY A 342 -1.06 10.11 17.10
N LEU A 343 -1.00 9.66 15.85
CA LEU A 343 -1.64 10.29 14.69
C LEU A 343 -2.81 9.46 14.12
N LEU A 344 -3.07 8.27 14.65
CA LEU A 344 -4.23 7.50 14.22
C LEU A 344 -5.50 8.13 14.78
N TYR A 345 -6.31 8.64 13.87
CA TYR A 345 -7.54 9.35 14.15
C TYR A 345 -8.61 8.83 13.18
N ALA A 346 -9.54 8.04 13.67
CA ALA A 346 -10.64 7.54 12.86
C ALA A 346 -11.61 8.68 12.52
N ILE A 347 -12.10 8.68 11.28
CA ILE A 347 -13.17 9.58 10.87
C ILE A 347 -14.48 9.08 11.52
N PRO A 348 -15.31 9.96 12.12
CA PRO A 348 -16.50 9.53 12.83
C PRO A 348 -17.49 8.71 11.99
N PHE A 349 -17.94 7.59 12.52
CA PHE A 349 -19.01 6.75 11.96
C PHE A 349 -20.37 7.33 12.36
N ARG A 350 -20.94 8.23 11.48
CA ARG A 350 -22.19 8.96 11.73
C ARG A 350 -23.12 8.88 10.52
#